data_92254dfc0c03a156d5bd04436e4ef77b
#
_entry.id   92254dfc0c03a156d5bd04436e4ef77b
#
_cell.length_a   1.000
_cell.length_b   1.000
_cell.length_c   1.000
_cell.angle_alpha   90.00
_cell.angle_beta   90.00
_cell.angle_gamma   90.00
#
_symmetry.space_group_name_H-M   'P 1'
#
loop_
_entity.id
_entity.type
_entity.pdbx_description
1 polymer ?
#
loop_
_entity_poly.entity_id
_entity_poly.type
_entity_poly.pdbx_seq_one_letter_code
_entity_poly.pdbx_strand_id
1 'polypeptide(L)'
;MNIIRSILILTLSLASISLAEAHAFLDHADPRVGSTVAAPAQVKLWMTEELEGAFSKLQVFAANGTEVDKKDVTVSGATMTVSVPPLAAGTYKVSWKAVAVDTHHTTGTFTFTVQ
;
A
#
# COMPACT_ATOMS: atom_id res chain seq x y z
N MET A 1 -39.67 -28.67 23.59
CA MET A 1 -39.31 -28.42 23.30
C MET A 1 -38.66 -27.52 22.50
N ASN A 2 -38.26 -26.64 22.60
CA ASN A 2 -37.78 -25.68 21.83
C ASN A 2 -36.43 -25.23 22.10
N ILE A 3 -35.69 -26.01 22.60
CA ILE A 3 -34.46 -25.63 23.00
C ILE A 3 -33.54 -25.51 21.90
N ILE A 4 -33.82 -26.06 20.83
CA ILE A 4 -32.95 -26.04 19.76
C ILE A 4 -32.79 -24.77 19.10
N ARG A 5 -33.61 -23.85 19.38
CA ARG A 5 -33.51 -22.72 18.65
C ARG A 5 -32.41 -21.87 18.99
N SER A 6 -31.81 -21.98 19.98
CA SER A 6 -30.89 -21.02 20.40
C SER A 6 -29.53 -21.13 19.86
N ILE A 7 -29.30 -22.06 19.10
CA ILE A 7 -27.98 -22.29 18.73
C ILE A 7 -27.52 -21.69 17.53
N LEU A 8 -28.28 -20.99 16.88
CA LEU A 8 -27.94 -20.68 15.69
C LEU A 8 -27.32 -19.46 15.46
N ILE A 9 -26.82 -18.77 16.13
CA ILE A 9 -26.50 -17.54 15.83
C ILE A 9 -25.15 -17.16 15.79
N LEU A 10 -24.27 -17.93 15.80
CA LEU A 10 -23.11 -17.48 16.01
C LEU A 10 -22.14 -17.56 15.05
N THR A 11 -22.25 -17.48 13.91
CA THR A 11 -21.21 -17.79 13.12
C THR A 11 -20.85 -16.76 12.20
N LEU A 12 -21.01 -15.58 12.45
CA LEU A 12 -20.85 -14.76 11.50
C LEU A 12 -19.91 -13.74 11.52
N SER A 13 -18.98 -13.57 12.04
CA SER A 13 -18.34 -12.41 12.04
C SER A 13 -16.91 -12.39 11.77
N LEU A 14 -16.36 -13.35 11.19
CA LEU A 14 -15.00 -13.35 11.07
C LEU A 14 -14.43 -12.97 9.78
N ALA A 15 -15.17 -12.65 8.84
CA ALA A 15 -14.67 -12.50 7.55
C ALA A 15 -14.05 -11.19 7.23
N SER A 16 -14.25 -10.19 7.94
CA SER A 16 -13.78 -8.92 7.47
C SER A 16 -12.47 -8.46 8.03
N ILE A 17 -11.87 -9.20 8.85
CA ILE A 17 -10.69 -8.75 9.52
C ILE A 17 -9.49 -8.72 8.64
N SER A 18 -9.40 -9.60 7.71
CA SER A 18 -8.19 -9.68 6.92
C SER A 18 -8.03 -8.52 5.97
N LEU A 19 -9.12 -7.91 5.52
CA LEU A 19 -8.97 -6.78 4.66
C LEU A 19 -8.45 -5.56 5.40
N ALA A 20 -8.84 -5.37 6.59
CA ALA A 20 -8.34 -4.26 7.36
C ALA A 20 -6.86 -4.42 7.64
N GLU A 21 -6.43 -5.64 7.84
CA GLU A 21 -5.06 -5.87 8.08
C GLU A 21 -4.20 -5.63 6.88
N ALA A 22 -4.69 -5.84 5.70
CA ALA A 22 -3.91 -5.65 4.49
C ALA A 22 -3.47 -4.21 4.33
N HIS A 23 -4.19 -3.25 4.90
CA HIS A 23 -3.82 -1.86 4.78
C HIS A 23 -3.33 -1.27 6.10
N ALA A 24 -3.25 -2.05 7.13
CA ALA A 24 -2.93 -1.53 8.45
C ALA A 24 -1.51 -1.00 8.56
N PHE A 25 -0.62 -1.42 7.65
CA PHE A 25 0.76 -1.01 7.74
C PHE A 25 1.04 0.30 7.01
N LEU A 26 0.25 0.66 6.04
CA LEU A 26 0.39 1.94 5.34
C LEU A 26 -0.43 2.98 6.07
N ASP A 27 0.22 4.05 6.53
CA ASP A 27 -0.48 5.13 7.19
C ASP A 27 -1.03 6.10 6.17
N HIS A 28 -0.19 6.64 5.33
CA HIS A 28 -0.63 7.53 4.24
C HIS A 28 0.43 7.60 3.15
N ALA A 29 0.08 8.18 2.03
CA ALA A 29 0.96 8.28 0.86
C ALA A 29 0.84 9.64 0.19
N ASP A 30 1.87 9.99 -0.56
CA ASP A 30 1.88 11.18 -1.40
C ASP A 30 2.47 10.78 -2.76
N PRO A 31 1.71 10.73 -3.84
CA PRO A 31 0.31 11.14 -3.97
C PRO A 31 -0.61 10.27 -3.13
N ARG A 32 -1.74 10.86 -2.68
CA ARG A 32 -2.67 10.13 -1.84
C ARG A 32 -3.32 9.01 -2.59
N VAL A 33 -3.64 7.95 -1.88
CA VAL A 33 -4.36 6.81 -2.42
C VAL A 33 -5.62 7.30 -3.15
N GLY A 34 -5.75 6.95 -4.42
CA GLY A 34 -6.92 7.25 -5.23
C GLY A 34 -7.04 8.70 -5.68
N SER A 35 -6.02 9.52 -5.48
CA SER A 35 -6.11 10.94 -5.81
C SER A 35 -5.78 11.22 -7.27
N THR A 36 -6.18 12.41 -7.73
CA THR A 36 -5.80 12.95 -9.04
C THR A 36 -4.94 14.17 -8.77
N VAL A 37 -3.74 14.18 -9.33
CA VAL A 37 -2.74 15.21 -9.01
C VAL A 37 -2.01 15.66 -10.25
N ALA A 38 -1.30 16.77 -10.17
CA ALA A 38 -0.33 17.14 -11.19
C ALA A 38 0.83 16.15 -11.13
N ALA A 39 1.61 16.02 -12.19
CA ALA A 39 2.67 15.03 -12.25
C ALA A 39 3.63 15.19 -11.06
N PRO A 40 3.76 14.18 -10.22
CA PRO A 40 4.65 14.26 -9.06
C PRO A 40 6.08 13.93 -9.46
N ALA A 41 7.03 14.36 -8.65
CA ALA A 41 8.44 14.02 -8.89
C ALA A 41 8.84 12.74 -8.14
N GLN A 42 8.05 12.33 -7.19
CA GLN A 42 8.34 11.15 -6.37
C GLN A 42 7.06 10.58 -5.79
N VAL A 43 7.15 9.36 -5.32
CA VAL A 43 6.08 8.72 -4.54
C VAL A 43 6.67 8.43 -3.17
N LYS A 44 5.95 8.81 -2.14
CA LYS A 44 6.40 8.61 -0.77
C LYS A 44 5.31 7.93 0.04
N LEU A 45 5.70 6.95 0.83
CA LEU A 45 4.81 6.22 1.71
C LEU A 45 5.25 6.41 3.15
N TRP A 46 4.30 6.66 4.03
CA TRP A 46 4.54 6.70 5.46
C TRP A 46 3.89 5.45 6.04
N MET A 47 4.70 4.60 6.63
CA MET A 47 4.22 3.35 7.21
C MET A 47 4.01 3.52 8.71
N THR A 48 3.35 2.56 9.34
CA THR A 48 3.06 2.67 10.77
C THR A 48 4.20 2.17 11.64
N GLU A 49 5.22 1.55 11.06
CA GLU A 49 6.35 1.00 11.81
C GLU A 49 7.65 1.27 11.08
N GLU A 50 8.73 1.24 11.82
CA GLU A 50 10.06 1.41 11.25
C GLU A 50 10.42 0.23 10.36
N LEU A 51 11.09 0.48 9.24
CA LEU A 51 11.31 -0.49 8.19
C LEU A 51 12.75 -0.96 8.09
N GLU A 52 12.90 -2.21 7.63
CA GLU A 52 14.17 -2.74 7.22
C GLU A 52 14.38 -2.41 5.76
N GLY A 53 15.25 -1.47 5.47
CA GLY A 53 15.43 -0.96 4.12
C GLY A 53 15.86 -2.02 3.13
N ALA A 54 16.69 -2.97 3.57
CA ALA A 54 17.24 -3.95 2.64
C ALA A 54 16.16 -4.87 2.05
N PHE A 55 15.04 -5.02 2.73
CA PHE A 55 14.01 -5.96 2.31
C PHE A 55 12.71 -5.31 1.90
N SER A 56 12.62 -4.00 1.98
CA SER A 56 11.41 -3.28 1.59
C SER A 56 11.51 -2.83 0.15
N LYS A 57 10.36 -2.77 -0.57
CA LYS A 57 10.32 -2.42 -1.99
C LYS A 57 9.20 -1.45 -2.27
N LEU A 58 9.41 -0.63 -3.28
CA LEU A 58 8.42 0.34 -3.73
C LEU A 58 8.56 0.50 -5.23
N GLN A 59 7.47 0.27 -5.96
CA GLN A 59 7.48 0.30 -7.42
C GLN A 59 6.26 1.07 -7.93
N VAL A 60 6.41 1.71 -9.08
CA VAL A 60 5.32 2.45 -9.73
C VAL A 60 5.18 1.96 -11.14
N PHE A 61 3.95 1.62 -11.54
CA PHE A 61 3.66 1.08 -12.86
C PHE A 61 2.66 1.93 -13.61
N ALA A 62 2.88 2.12 -14.89
CA ALA A 62 1.89 2.76 -15.75
C ALA A 62 0.72 1.82 -16.01
N ALA A 63 -0.35 2.34 -16.61
CA ALA A 63 -1.56 1.55 -16.87
C ALA A 63 -1.28 0.33 -17.75
N ASN A 64 -0.27 0.41 -18.62
CA ASN A 64 0.07 -0.72 -19.48
C ASN A 64 0.99 -1.73 -18.79
N GLY A 65 1.27 -1.58 -17.51
CA GLY A 65 2.10 -2.52 -16.77
C GLY A 65 3.59 -2.22 -16.78
N THR A 66 4.02 -1.17 -17.48
CA THR A 66 5.44 -0.83 -17.51
C THR A 66 5.85 -0.16 -16.20
N GLU A 67 6.95 -0.62 -15.62
CA GLU A 67 7.47 0.02 -14.42
C GLU A 67 8.11 1.35 -14.81
N VAL A 68 7.73 2.43 -14.15
CA VAL A 68 8.18 3.77 -14.54
C VAL A 68 9.04 4.47 -13.49
N ASP A 69 9.18 3.91 -12.29
CA ASP A 69 10.01 4.55 -11.27
C ASP A 69 11.49 4.44 -11.60
N LYS A 70 12.31 5.26 -10.95
CA LYS A 70 13.74 5.29 -11.20
C LYS A 70 14.52 4.27 -10.40
N LYS A 71 13.85 3.45 -9.65
CA LYS A 71 14.46 2.36 -8.88
C LYS A 71 15.44 2.83 -7.81
N ASP A 72 15.31 4.08 -7.40
CA ASP A 72 16.18 4.67 -6.40
C ASP A 72 15.51 4.71 -5.02
N VAL A 73 14.88 3.65 -4.63
CA VAL A 73 14.14 3.59 -3.38
C VAL A 73 15.04 3.91 -2.21
N THR A 74 14.58 4.82 -1.35
CA THR A 74 15.24 5.08 -0.09
C THR A 74 14.28 4.82 1.05
N VAL A 75 14.80 4.29 2.14
CA VAL A 75 14.03 4.01 3.34
C VAL A 75 14.66 4.78 4.47
N SER A 76 13.83 5.53 5.21
CA SER A 76 14.30 6.29 6.35
C SER A 76 13.25 6.14 7.46
N GLY A 77 13.57 5.42 8.52
CA GLY A 77 12.61 5.15 9.59
C GLY A 77 11.39 4.42 9.05
N ALA A 78 10.25 5.04 9.13
CA ALA A 78 9.00 4.44 8.67
C ALA A 78 8.59 4.92 7.29
N THR A 79 9.48 5.56 6.53
CA THR A 79 9.11 6.10 5.21
C THR A 79 9.86 5.41 4.09
N MET A 80 9.21 5.27 2.94
CA MET A 80 9.84 4.84 1.69
C MET A 80 9.57 5.87 0.63
N THR A 81 10.57 6.17 -0.18
CA THR A 81 10.44 7.15 -1.27
C THR A 81 11.08 6.59 -2.53
N VAL A 82 10.46 6.81 -3.67
CA VAL A 82 11.06 6.49 -4.97
C VAL A 82 10.81 7.67 -5.91
N SER A 83 11.81 8.01 -6.72
CA SER A 83 11.66 9.06 -7.72
C SER A 83 10.97 8.53 -8.96
N VAL A 84 10.25 9.40 -9.64
CA VAL A 84 9.64 9.06 -10.93
C VAL A 84 10.04 10.14 -11.94
N PRO A 85 10.19 9.76 -13.22
CA PRO A 85 10.44 10.74 -14.26
C PRO A 85 9.16 11.55 -14.51
N PRO A 86 9.18 12.56 -15.39
CA PRO A 86 7.96 13.24 -15.75
C PRO A 86 6.93 12.24 -16.25
N LEU A 87 5.78 12.19 -15.60
CA LEU A 87 4.74 11.22 -15.93
C LEU A 87 3.68 11.85 -16.81
N ALA A 88 3.28 11.14 -17.84
CA ALA A 88 2.17 11.56 -18.68
C ALA A 88 0.85 11.41 -17.94
N ALA A 89 -0.17 12.11 -18.41
CA ALA A 89 -1.51 11.96 -17.84
C ALA A 89 -1.94 10.51 -17.92
N GLY A 90 -2.55 10.01 -16.88
CA GLY A 90 -3.01 8.62 -16.81
C GLY A 90 -3.03 8.10 -15.40
N THR A 91 -3.41 6.84 -15.25
CA THR A 91 -3.50 6.18 -13.95
C THR A 91 -2.28 5.31 -13.72
N TYR A 92 -1.71 5.44 -12.54
CA TYR A 92 -0.50 4.71 -12.15
C TYR A 92 -0.77 3.85 -10.93
N LYS A 93 -0.15 2.69 -10.88
CA LYS A 93 -0.29 1.76 -9.75
C LYS A 93 0.99 1.78 -8.95
N VAL A 94 0.86 1.96 -7.65
CA VAL A 94 1.98 1.85 -6.70
C VAL A 94 1.89 0.49 -6.04
N SER A 95 2.99 -0.23 -6.03
CA SER A 95 3.08 -1.54 -5.38
C SER A 95 4.17 -1.49 -4.34
N TRP A 96 3.91 -1.96 -3.15
CA TRP A 96 4.89 -1.91 -2.08
C TRP A 96 4.95 -3.22 -1.31
N LYS A 97 6.13 -3.48 -0.76
CA LYS A 97 6.37 -4.55 0.17
C LYS A 97 7.16 -3.94 1.30
N ALA A 98 6.66 -4.03 2.49
CA ALA A 98 7.32 -3.46 3.66
C ALA A 98 7.66 -4.57 4.64
N VAL A 99 8.89 -4.52 5.15
CA VAL A 99 9.35 -5.42 6.18
C VAL A 99 9.75 -4.56 7.36
N ALA A 100 9.05 -4.71 8.47
CA ALA A 100 9.34 -3.95 9.67
C ALA A 100 10.55 -4.53 10.38
N VAL A 101 11.18 -3.73 11.23
CA VAL A 101 12.37 -4.19 11.98
C VAL A 101 12.03 -5.37 12.88
N ASP A 102 10.77 -5.56 13.24
CA ASP A 102 10.36 -6.70 14.03
C ASP A 102 10.02 -7.91 13.14
N THR A 103 10.38 -7.87 11.87
CA THR A 103 10.21 -8.92 10.87
C THR A 103 8.78 -9.09 10.34
N HIS A 104 7.86 -8.21 10.67
CA HIS A 104 6.51 -8.28 10.14
C HIS A 104 6.52 -7.85 8.67
N HIS A 105 5.86 -8.59 7.80
CA HIS A 105 5.81 -8.31 6.37
C HIS A 105 4.42 -7.90 5.98
N THR A 106 4.29 -6.85 5.16
CA THR A 106 3.02 -6.52 4.52
C THR A 106 3.26 -6.11 3.09
N THR A 107 2.25 -6.26 2.25
CA THR A 107 2.28 -5.81 0.87
C THR A 107 0.99 -5.09 0.57
N GLY A 108 1.03 -4.23 -0.42
CA GLY A 108 -0.17 -3.54 -0.84
C GLY A 108 0.00 -2.85 -2.17
N THR A 109 -1.11 -2.39 -2.72
CA THR A 109 -1.12 -1.60 -3.94
C THR A 109 -2.16 -0.51 -3.82
N PHE A 110 -1.94 0.58 -4.52
CA PHE A 110 -2.96 1.59 -4.69
C PHE A 110 -2.71 2.33 -5.99
N THR A 111 -3.63 3.17 -6.41
CA THR A 111 -3.48 3.94 -7.63
C THR A 111 -3.57 5.43 -7.35
N PHE A 112 -2.97 6.21 -8.23
CA PHE A 112 -3.22 7.64 -8.33
C PHE A 112 -3.28 8.00 -9.80
N THR A 113 -3.85 9.15 -10.11
CA THR A 113 -4.03 9.60 -11.49
C THR A 113 -3.31 10.92 -11.68
N VAL A 114 -2.60 11.06 -12.80
CA VAL A 114 -1.95 12.30 -13.21
C VAL A 114 -2.87 13.00 -14.19
N GLN A 115 -3.08 14.30 -13.94
CA GLN A 115 -3.93 15.13 -14.78
C GLN A 115 -3.35 15.32 -16.16
#